data_bb5ea1a1c1a217f96709fb2060197288
#
_entry.id   bb5ea1a1c1a217f96709fb2060197288
#
_cell.length_a   1.000
_cell.length_b   1.000
_cell.length_c   1.000
_cell.angle_alpha   90.00
_cell.angle_beta   90.00
_cell.angle_gamma   90.00
#
_symmetry.space_group_name_H-M   'P 1'
#
loop_
_entity.id
_entity.type
_entity.pdbx_description
1 polymer ?
#
loop_
_entity_poly.entity_id
_entity_poly.type
_entity_poly.pdbx_seq_one_letter_code
_entity_poly.pdbx_strand_id
1 'polypeptide(L)'
;MQAMRDALLDGAGAPEIDDVEARALSPFDAAPEDVLAAEALILMTPENLGYMSGALKDFFDRSYYPCLERTQGKPYALVIRAGTDGTGTRRGVETIVTGLRWRAIQEPLICRGEWRPEFVDQCRELGMLVAAGLEAGVF
;
A
#
# COMPACT_ATOMS: atom_id res chain seq x y z
N MET A 1 -2.92 -1.91 13.44
CA MET A 1 -2.90 -1.18 12.13
C MET A 1 -2.25 0.19 12.23
N GLN A 2 -2.60 0.98 13.23
CA GLN A 2 -2.02 2.32 13.35
C GLN A 2 -0.50 2.29 13.55
N ALA A 3 -0.01 1.40 14.40
CA ALA A 3 1.43 1.26 14.63
C ALA A 3 2.18 0.85 13.35
N MET A 4 1.55 0.00 12.53
CA MET A 4 2.13 -0.41 11.25
C MET A 4 2.17 0.76 10.26
N ARG A 5 1.08 1.55 10.19
CA ARG A 5 1.03 2.74 9.35
C ARG A 5 2.11 3.74 9.75
N ASP A 6 2.23 3.99 11.05
CA ASP A 6 3.23 4.93 11.56
C ASP A 6 4.65 4.45 11.24
N ALA A 7 4.88 3.14 11.28
CA ALA A 7 6.17 2.57 10.92
C ALA A 7 6.48 2.72 9.43
N LEU A 8 5.48 2.55 8.56
CA LEU A 8 5.64 2.81 7.12
C LEU A 8 6.09 4.24 6.88
N LEU A 9 5.43 5.21 7.50
CA LEU A 9 5.78 6.62 7.37
C LEU A 9 7.17 6.91 7.94
N ASP A 10 7.49 6.32 9.08
CA ASP A 10 8.79 6.48 9.73
C ASP A 10 9.92 5.97 8.84
N GLY A 11 9.73 4.79 8.25
CA GLY A 11 10.71 4.22 7.32
C GLY A 11 10.88 5.06 6.07
N ALA A 12 9.79 5.54 5.49
CA ALA A 12 9.84 6.40 4.31
C ALA A 12 10.48 7.76 4.58
N GLY A 13 10.40 8.23 5.83
CA GLY A 13 11.04 9.48 6.25
C GLY A 13 12.42 9.31 6.86
N ALA A 14 13.10 8.19 6.63
CA ALA A 14 14.42 7.94 7.19
C ALA A 14 15.42 9.04 6.80
N PRO A 15 16.33 9.43 7.71
CA PRO A 15 17.24 10.56 7.45
C PRO A 15 18.16 10.36 6.24
N GLU A 16 18.40 9.12 5.83
CA GLU A 16 19.26 8.80 4.68
C GLU A 16 18.56 9.08 3.35
N ILE A 17 17.26 9.31 3.37
CA ILE A 17 16.44 9.46 2.15
C ILE A 17 16.09 10.93 1.98
N ASP A 18 16.47 11.51 0.85
CA ASP A 18 16.15 12.89 0.49
C ASP A 18 15.08 12.91 -0.60
N ASP A 19 14.38 14.04 -0.71
CA ASP A 19 13.44 14.34 -1.81
C ASP A 19 12.27 13.37 -1.95
N VAL A 20 11.94 12.62 -0.90
CA VAL A 20 10.74 11.78 -0.88
C VAL A 20 9.84 12.24 0.25
N GLU A 21 8.62 12.59 -0.09
CA GLU A 21 7.59 12.96 0.88
C GLU A 21 6.54 11.86 0.92
N ALA A 22 6.29 11.32 2.11
CA ALA A 22 5.29 10.30 2.31
C ALA A 22 4.17 10.84 3.19
N ARG A 23 2.94 10.53 2.84
CA ARG A 23 1.79 10.86 3.67
C ARG A 23 0.80 9.72 3.66
N ALA A 24 0.08 9.57 4.77
CA ALA A 24 -0.96 8.56 4.90
C ALA A 24 -2.33 9.23 4.83
N LEU A 25 -3.23 8.60 4.08
CA LEU A 25 -4.62 9.01 3.99
C LEU A 25 -5.50 7.82 4.32
N SER A 26 -6.60 8.06 5.01
CA SER A 26 -7.66 7.06 5.07
C SER A 26 -8.17 6.80 3.65
N PRO A 27 -8.52 5.55 3.30
CA PRO A 27 -9.12 5.27 2.00
C PRO A 27 -10.36 6.12 1.70
N PHE A 28 -11.12 6.49 2.72
CA PHE A 28 -12.28 7.37 2.54
C PHE A 28 -11.90 8.79 2.13
N ASP A 29 -10.72 9.25 2.53
CA ASP A 29 -10.24 10.61 2.22
C ASP A 29 -9.41 10.65 0.94
N ALA A 30 -8.86 9.52 0.52
CA ALA A 30 -8.07 9.44 -0.69
C ALA A 30 -8.95 9.57 -1.93
N ALA A 31 -8.46 10.29 -2.92
CA ALA A 31 -9.17 10.56 -4.15
C ALA A 31 -8.32 10.15 -5.37
N PRO A 32 -8.93 10.05 -6.56
CA PRO A 32 -8.16 9.75 -7.78
C PRO A 32 -6.99 10.70 -8.01
N GLU A 33 -7.15 11.98 -7.65
CA GLU A 33 -6.10 12.99 -7.79
C GLU A 33 -4.86 12.64 -6.97
N ASP A 34 -5.05 12.02 -5.80
CA ASP A 34 -3.94 11.59 -4.96
C ASP A 34 -3.15 10.47 -5.63
N VAL A 35 -3.85 9.56 -6.30
CA VAL A 35 -3.21 8.46 -7.06
C VAL A 35 -2.42 9.03 -8.23
N LEU A 36 -3.02 9.95 -8.97
CA LEU A 36 -2.37 10.54 -10.15
C LEU A 36 -1.12 11.33 -9.77
N ALA A 37 -1.14 12.00 -8.62
CA ALA A 37 -0.02 12.80 -8.15
C ALA A 37 1.11 11.97 -7.53
N ALA A 38 0.81 10.79 -6.99
CA ALA A 38 1.80 9.96 -6.30
C ALA A 38 2.72 9.25 -7.29
N GLU A 39 3.99 9.12 -6.93
CA GLU A 39 4.95 8.35 -7.71
C GLU A 39 4.88 6.86 -7.38
N ALA A 40 4.44 6.53 -6.18
CA ALA A 40 4.20 5.16 -5.74
C ALA A 40 3.13 5.15 -4.65
N LEU A 41 2.51 4.00 -4.47
CA LEU A 41 1.48 3.81 -3.45
C LEU A 41 1.82 2.64 -2.56
N ILE A 42 1.53 2.77 -1.28
CA ILE A 42 1.50 1.65 -0.36
C ILE A 42 0.05 1.48 0.08
N LEU A 43 -0.55 0.37 -0.31
CA LEU A 43 -1.91 0.02 0.08
C LEU A 43 -1.84 -0.82 1.36
N MET A 44 -2.60 -0.42 2.37
CA MET A 44 -2.61 -1.16 3.64
C MET A 44 -4.05 -1.42 4.05
N THR A 45 -4.35 -2.67 4.37
CA THR A 45 -5.70 -3.09 4.74
C THR A 45 -5.69 -4.21 5.77
N PRO A 46 -6.65 -4.23 6.69
CA PRO A 46 -6.92 -5.45 7.43
C PRO A 46 -7.61 -6.47 6.54
N GLU A 47 -7.59 -7.71 6.97
CA GLU A 47 -8.45 -8.76 6.42
C GLU A 47 -9.77 -8.73 7.18
N ASN A 48 -10.85 -8.37 6.49
CA ASN A 48 -12.19 -8.36 7.06
C ASN A 48 -13.04 -9.39 6.33
N LEU A 49 -13.50 -10.40 7.04
CA LEU A 49 -14.35 -11.44 6.45
C LEU A 49 -13.72 -12.07 5.19
N GLY A 50 -12.42 -12.28 5.23
CA GLY A 50 -11.68 -12.88 4.11
C GLY A 50 -11.45 -11.96 2.92
N TYR A 51 -11.60 -10.64 3.10
CA TYR A 51 -11.51 -9.66 2.02
C TYR A 51 -10.85 -8.38 2.54
N MET A 52 -10.59 -7.43 1.63
CA MET A 52 -10.08 -6.12 2.04
C MET A 52 -11.14 -5.35 2.82
N SER A 53 -10.73 -4.31 3.54
CA SER A 53 -11.67 -3.45 4.24
C SER A 53 -12.66 -2.80 3.26
N GLY A 54 -13.87 -2.54 3.75
CA GLY A 54 -14.85 -1.79 2.96
C GLY A 54 -14.34 -0.41 2.57
N ALA A 55 -13.53 0.21 3.44
CA ALA A 55 -12.93 1.51 3.14
C ALA A 55 -12.01 1.45 1.92
N LEU A 56 -11.15 0.43 1.83
CA LEU A 56 -10.27 0.28 0.67
C LEU A 56 -11.07 -0.05 -0.58
N LYS A 57 -12.09 -0.90 -0.47
CA LYS A 57 -12.96 -1.21 -1.62
C LYS A 57 -13.69 0.03 -2.11
N ASP A 58 -14.18 0.86 -1.20
CA ASP A 58 -14.80 2.14 -1.55
C ASP A 58 -13.83 3.05 -2.32
N PHE A 59 -12.60 3.15 -1.85
CA PHE A 59 -11.56 3.89 -2.56
C PHE A 59 -11.39 3.38 -3.99
N PHE A 60 -11.29 2.07 -4.18
CA PHE A 60 -11.16 1.50 -5.52
C PHE A 60 -12.40 1.73 -6.38
N ASP A 61 -13.60 1.62 -5.80
CA ASP A 61 -14.83 1.89 -6.54
C ASP A 61 -14.88 3.32 -7.07
N ARG A 62 -14.42 4.28 -6.28
CA ARG A 62 -14.39 5.70 -6.67
C ARG A 62 -13.24 6.04 -7.62
N SER A 63 -12.15 5.30 -7.56
CA SER A 63 -10.91 5.65 -8.24
C SER A 63 -10.64 4.83 -9.49
N TYR A 64 -11.27 3.68 -9.65
CA TYR A 64 -10.90 2.75 -10.73
C TYR A 64 -10.99 3.40 -12.11
N TYR A 65 -12.17 3.88 -12.48
CA TYR A 65 -12.35 4.46 -13.80
C TYR A 65 -11.60 5.79 -14.00
N PRO A 66 -11.57 6.70 -13.01
CA PRO A 66 -10.73 7.90 -13.16
C PRO A 66 -9.25 7.64 -13.34
N CYS A 67 -8.74 6.53 -12.82
CA CYS A 67 -7.32 6.17 -12.92
C CYS A 67 -7.01 5.21 -14.08
N LEU A 68 -8.03 4.58 -14.64
CA LEU A 68 -7.86 3.61 -15.71
C LEU A 68 -7.22 4.27 -16.94
N GLU A 69 -6.19 3.60 -17.48
CA GLU A 69 -5.43 4.09 -18.63
C GLU A 69 -4.68 5.41 -18.39
N ARG A 70 -4.55 5.82 -17.12
CA ARG A 70 -3.80 7.01 -16.74
C ARG A 70 -2.72 6.73 -15.72
N THR A 71 -2.69 5.50 -15.18
CA THR A 71 -1.76 5.13 -14.12
C THR A 71 -1.06 3.80 -14.41
N GLN A 72 -0.98 3.37 -15.66
CA GLN A 72 -0.29 2.13 -16.02
C GLN A 72 1.15 2.17 -15.52
N GLY A 73 1.59 1.08 -14.93
CA GLY A 73 2.94 0.97 -14.40
C GLY A 73 3.16 1.65 -13.06
N LYS A 74 2.11 2.22 -12.44
CA LYS A 74 2.24 2.85 -11.13
C LYS A 74 2.81 1.83 -10.14
N PRO A 75 3.98 2.09 -9.53
CA PRO A 75 4.53 1.18 -8.54
C PRO A 75 3.65 1.16 -7.29
N TYR A 76 3.41 -0.04 -6.78
CA TYR A 76 2.67 -0.16 -5.53
C TYR A 76 3.21 -1.30 -4.67
N ALA A 77 2.99 -1.22 -3.39
CA ALA A 77 3.21 -2.29 -2.43
C ALA A 77 1.92 -2.52 -1.65
N LEU A 78 1.72 -3.74 -1.18
CA LEU A 78 0.52 -4.13 -0.44
C LEU A 78 0.89 -4.68 0.92
N VAL A 79 0.24 -4.18 1.95
CA VAL A 79 0.38 -4.66 3.33
C VAL A 79 -0.97 -5.13 3.82
N ILE A 80 -1.04 -6.36 4.30
CA ILE A 80 -2.27 -6.96 4.82
C ILE A 80 -2.06 -7.37 6.26
N ARG A 81 -2.92 -6.90 7.16
CA ARG A 81 -2.97 -7.41 8.53
C ARG A 81 -4.06 -8.50 8.58
N ALA A 82 -3.65 -9.74 8.55
CA ALA A 82 -4.56 -10.87 8.38
C ALA A 82 -4.80 -11.62 9.70
N GLY A 83 -6.06 -11.88 10.00
CA GLY A 83 -6.44 -12.76 11.12
C GLY A 83 -6.22 -14.22 10.75
N THR A 84 -6.42 -14.57 9.48
CA THR A 84 -6.15 -15.92 8.97
C THR A 84 -4.98 -15.86 7.98
N ASP A 85 -5.18 -16.20 6.72
CA ASP A 85 -4.06 -16.29 5.77
C ASP A 85 -3.93 -15.10 4.82
N GLY A 86 -4.95 -14.24 4.76
CA GLY A 86 -4.92 -13.06 3.90
C GLY A 86 -5.10 -13.34 2.41
N THR A 87 -5.34 -14.59 2.03
CA THR A 87 -5.42 -15.00 0.61
C THR A 87 -6.54 -14.29 -0.13
N GLY A 88 -7.73 -14.23 0.46
CA GLY A 88 -8.88 -13.57 -0.16
C GLY A 88 -8.67 -12.07 -0.31
N THR A 89 -8.05 -11.45 0.67
CA THR A 89 -7.70 -10.03 0.63
C THR A 89 -6.69 -9.75 -0.48
N ARG A 90 -5.63 -10.55 -0.53
CA ARG A 90 -4.62 -10.44 -1.58
C ARG A 90 -5.24 -10.56 -2.96
N ARG A 91 -6.05 -11.59 -3.18
CA ARG A 91 -6.69 -11.85 -4.47
C ARG A 91 -7.59 -10.69 -4.86
N GLY A 92 -8.38 -10.17 -3.93
CA GLY A 92 -9.29 -9.06 -4.19
C GLY A 92 -8.55 -7.81 -4.64
N VAL A 93 -7.48 -7.44 -3.95
CA VAL A 93 -6.68 -6.27 -4.32
C VAL A 93 -5.97 -6.51 -5.65
N GLU A 94 -5.34 -7.66 -5.81
CA GLU A 94 -4.60 -7.96 -7.05
C GLU A 94 -5.49 -7.96 -8.29
N THR A 95 -6.73 -8.41 -8.17
CA THR A 95 -7.68 -8.35 -9.27
C THR A 95 -7.87 -6.91 -9.75
N ILE A 96 -8.05 -5.99 -8.82
CA ILE A 96 -8.31 -4.59 -9.14
C ILE A 96 -7.07 -3.89 -9.71
N VAL A 97 -5.92 -4.04 -9.05
CA VAL A 97 -4.70 -3.35 -9.49
C VAL A 97 -4.15 -3.93 -10.80
N THR A 98 -4.41 -5.20 -11.07
CA THR A 98 -4.09 -5.80 -12.37
C THR A 98 -4.90 -5.14 -13.48
N GLY A 99 -6.19 -4.89 -13.23
CA GLY A 99 -7.03 -4.15 -14.17
C GLY A 99 -6.52 -2.73 -14.42
N LEU A 100 -5.99 -2.08 -13.38
CA LEU A 100 -5.37 -0.75 -13.49
C LEU A 100 -3.97 -0.80 -14.10
N ARG A 101 -3.38 -1.98 -14.25
CA ARG A 101 -2.02 -2.21 -14.75
C ARG A 101 -0.95 -1.58 -13.85
N TRP A 102 -1.20 -1.54 -12.56
CA TRP A 102 -0.17 -1.13 -11.60
C TRP A 102 0.88 -2.22 -11.47
N ARG A 103 2.07 -1.84 -11.06
CA ARG A 103 3.21 -2.76 -10.99
C ARG A 103 3.61 -2.98 -9.53
N ALA A 104 3.56 -4.23 -9.10
CA ALA A 104 3.97 -4.59 -7.75
C ALA A 104 5.48 -4.37 -7.56
N ILE A 105 5.84 -3.66 -6.50
CA ILE A 105 7.25 -3.46 -6.13
C ILE A 105 7.85 -4.76 -5.60
N GLN A 106 7.05 -5.50 -4.84
CA GLN A 106 7.45 -6.78 -4.24
C GLN A 106 6.21 -7.63 -3.93
N GLU A 107 6.43 -8.83 -3.46
CA GLU A 107 5.35 -9.67 -2.93
C GLU A 107 4.64 -8.96 -1.79
N PRO A 108 3.32 -9.14 -1.64
CA PRO A 108 2.60 -8.53 -0.52
C PRO A 108 3.19 -8.91 0.83
N LEU A 109 3.27 -7.92 1.71
CA LEU A 109 3.62 -8.16 3.11
C LEU A 109 2.35 -8.55 3.85
N ILE A 110 2.23 -9.83 4.21
CA ILE A 110 1.06 -10.33 4.93
C ILE A 110 1.46 -10.65 6.36
N CYS A 111 0.95 -9.86 7.29
CA CYS A 111 1.21 -9.99 8.71
C CYS A 111 0.08 -10.83 9.34
N ARG A 112 0.32 -12.11 9.52
CA ARG A 112 -0.70 -13.11 9.89
C ARG A 112 -0.75 -13.42 11.36
N GLY A 113 -1.94 -13.72 11.85
CA GLY A 113 -2.15 -14.29 13.17
C GLY A 113 -2.10 -13.29 14.30
N GLU A 114 -1.65 -13.73 15.47
CA GLU A 114 -1.54 -12.86 16.63
C GLU A 114 -0.56 -11.73 16.38
N TRP A 115 -0.82 -10.61 17.03
CA TRP A 115 0.05 -9.44 16.93
C TRP A 115 1.48 -9.77 17.36
N ARG A 116 2.46 -9.32 16.56
CA ARG A 116 3.89 -9.45 16.87
C ARG A 116 4.58 -8.12 16.56
N PRO A 117 5.56 -7.73 17.40
CA PRO A 117 6.32 -6.50 17.14
C PRO A 117 7.05 -6.49 15.80
N GLU A 118 7.39 -7.66 15.27
CA GLU A 118 8.06 -7.80 13.97
C GLU A 118 7.25 -7.20 12.83
N PHE A 119 5.91 -7.16 12.96
CA PHE A 119 5.07 -6.52 11.95
C PHE A 119 5.41 -5.03 11.79
N VAL A 120 5.71 -4.37 12.89
CA VAL A 120 6.12 -2.96 12.87
C VAL A 120 7.47 -2.80 12.16
N ASP A 121 8.43 -3.66 12.49
CA ASP A 121 9.75 -3.61 11.86
C ASP A 121 9.68 -3.88 10.36
N GLN A 122 8.87 -4.84 9.94
CA GLN A 122 8.66 -5.15 8.53
C GLN A 122 8.04 -3.99 7.78
N CYS A 123 7.09 -3.29 8.40
CA CYS A 123 6.48 -2.10 7.80
C CYS A 123 7.49 -0.97 7.66
N ARG A 124 8.32 -0.75 8.67
CA ARG A 124 9.37 0.28 8.59
C ARG A 124 10.33 -0.01 7.46
N GLU A 125 10.77 -1.26 7.33
CA GLU A 125 11.66 -1.67 6.24
C GLU A 125 11.01 -1.46 4.88
N LEU A 126 9.71 -1.77 4.74
CA LEU A 126 9.00 -1.58 3.48
C LEU A 126 8.91 -0.10 3.13
N GLY A 127 8.57 0.75 4.09
CA GLY A 127 8.52 2.20 3.86
C GLY A 127 9.86 2.74 3.38
N MET A 128 10.95 2.31 4.01
CA MET A 128 12.29 2.69 3.62
C MET A 128 12.64 2.18 2.22
N LEU A 129 12.30 0.94 1.91
CA LEU A 129 12.58 0.34 0.61
C LEU A 129 11.89 1.11 -0.52
N VAL A 130 10.61 1.44 -0.33
CA VAL A 130 9.86 2.16 -1.36
C VAL A 130 10.44 3.56 -1.55
N ALA A 131 10.69 4.29 -0.48
CA ALA A 131 11.24 5.64 -0.57
C ALA A 131 12.64 5.64 -1.17
N ALA A 132 13.51 4.73 -0.75
CA ALA A 132 14.86 4.63 -1.29
C ALA A 132 14.84 4.27 -2.78
N GLY A 133 13.92 3.41 -3.19
CA GLY A 133 13.76 3.04 -4.60
C GLY A 133 13.29 4.20 -5.45
N LEU A 134 12.39 5.03 -4.94
CA LEU A 134 11.95 6.25 -5.63
C LEU A 134 13.10 7.24 -5.76
N GLU A 135 13.84 7.47 -4.68
CA GLU A 135 14.99 8.37 -4.69
C GLU A 135 16.04 7.92 -5.72
N ALA A 136 16.29 6.62 -5.78
CA ALA A 136 17.25 6.05 -6.70
C ALA A 136 16.74 5.90 -8.13
N GLY A 137 15.45 6.10 -8.35
CA GLY A 137 14.84 5.99 -9.67
C GLY A 137 14.72 4.56 -10.20
N VAL A 138 14.60 3.56 -9.31
CA VAL A 138 14.53 2.16 -9.72
C VAL A 138 13.10 1.64 -9.96
N PHE A 139 12.10 2.43 -9.61
CA PHE A 139 10.70 2.06 -9.85
C PHE A 139 10.07 2.81 -11.02
#